data_24cf204e1c635b96b741e8bb099f56d5
#
_entry.id   24cf204e1c635b96b741e8bb099f56d5
#
_cell.length_a   1.000
_cell.length_b   1.000
_cell.length_c   1.000
_cell.angle_alpha   90.00
_cell.angle_beta   90.00
_cell.angle_gamma   90.00
#
_symmetry.space_group_name_H-M   'P 1'
#
loop_
_entity.id
_entity.type
_entity.pdbx_description
1 polymer ?
#
loop_
_entity_poly.entity_id
_entity_poly.type
_entity_poly.pdbx_seq_one_letter_code
_entity_poly.pdbx_strand_id
1 'polypeptide(L)'
;MHPRGLQLSTPDDSTIVLTRTFDAPRRLVWEATFTPDRMRRWMLPPPGWMMTVCECDARVGGALRVAWKSDEADPAMTLHGVFTEVVAQERIVHTETMVLGSGETIGRLVETHEFAENGSVTMMRITQVYESKEARDGAIASGMDEGMEACYERLEAMITGR
;
A
#
# COMPACT_ATOMS: atom_id res chain seq x y z
N MET A 1 19.25 16.31 3.17
CA MET A 1 18.22 16.20 2.12
C MET A 1 17.63 14.78 2.18
N HIS A 2 16.35 14.67 2.41
CA HIS A 2 15.69 13.37 2.38
C HIS A 2 15.35 13.01 0.94
N PRO A 3 15.68 11.79 0.49
CA PRO A 3 15.28 11.36 -0.85
C PRO A 3 13.75 11.38 -0.95
N ARG A 4 13.21 11.88 -2.07
CA ARG A 4 11.77 11.99 -2.28
C ARG A 4 11.12 10.65 -2.62
N GLY A 5 11.85 9.81 -3.37
CA GLY A 5 11.35 8.50 -3.77
C GLY A 5 11.30 7.49 -2.64
N LEU A 6 10.65 6.37 -2.90
CA LEU A 6 10.49 5.28 -1.94
C LEU A 6 11.85 4.68 -1.57
N GLN A 7 12.13 4.58 -0.28
CA GLN A 7 13.32 3.95 0.26
C GLN A 7 12.91 2.66 0.99
N LEU A 8 13.62 1.57 0.72
CA LEU A 8 13.36 0.27 1.31
C LEU A 8 14.52 -0.14 2.22
N SER A 9 14.18 -0.64 3.41
CA SER A 9 15.15 -1.26 4.33
C SER A 9 14.56 -2.52 4.94
N THR A 10 15.46 -3.38 5.43
CA THR A 10 15.10 -4.69 6.01
C THR A 10 15.76 -4.81 7.39
N PRO A 11 15.10 -4.28 8.45
CA PRO A 11 15.69 -4.24 9.79
C PRO A 11 15.84 -5.62 10.45
N ASP A 12 15.05 -6.60 10.02
CA ASP A 12 15.16 -7.99 10.50
C ASP A 12 14.68 -8.97 9.40
N ASP A 13 14.64 -10.26 9.71
CA ASP A 13 14.36 -11.31 8.74
C ASP A 13 12.94 -11.30 8.16
N SER A 14 11.97 -10.71 8.87
CA SER A 14 10.56 -10.74 8.47
C SER A 14 9.97 -9.39 8.12
N THR A 15 10.74 -8.31 8.25
CA THR A 15 10.23 -6.93 8.14
C THR A 15 10.81 -6.21 6.94
N ILE A 16 9.94 -5.46 6.25
CA ILE A 16 10.31 -4.43 5.28
C ILE A 16 9.85 -3.09 5.83
N VAL A 17 10.70 -2.09 5.79
CA VAL A 17 10.33 -0.71 6.09
C VAL A 17 10.50 0.12 4.83
N LEU A 18 9.43 0.83 4.46
CA LEU A 18 9.40 1.73 3.31
C LEU A 18 9.14 3.14 3.81
N THR A 19 9.89 4.10 3.31
CA THR A 19 9.67 5.51 3.63
C THR A 19 9.56 6.31 2.34
N ARG A 20 8.66 7.29 2.33
CA ARG A 20 8.50 8.22 1.22
C ARG A 20 8.04 9.58 1.72
N THR A 21 8.56 10.61 1.09
CA THR A 21 8.16 11.99 1.35
C THR A 21 7.24 12.47 0.25
N PHE A 22 6.13 13.13 0.65
CA PHE A 22 5.17 13.74 -0.27
C PHE A 22 5.19 15.26 -0.08
N ASP A 23 5.17 15.99 -1.17
CA ASP A 23 5.11 17.45 -1.17
C ASP A 23 3.66 17.94 -1.03
N ALA A 24 3.02 17.51 0.06
CA ALA A 24 1.62 17.78 0.34
C ALA A 24 1.32 17.64 1.84
N PRO A 25 0.27 18.33 2.34
CA PRO A 25 -0.16 18.18 3.74
C PRO A 25 -0.61 16.76 4.08
N ARG A 26 -0.39 16.37 5.32
CA ARG A 26 -0.72 15.04 5.84
C ARG A 26 -2.17 14.63 5.58
N ARG A 27 -3.09 15.56 5.75
CA ARG A 27 -4.52 15.30 5.50
C ARG A 27 -4.77 14.79 4.08
N LEU A 28 -4.15 15.44 3.09
CA LEU A 28 -4.34 15.06 1.68
C LEU A 28 -3.72 13.69 1.36
N VAL A 29 -2.55 13.41 1.93
CA VAL A 29 -1.88 12.10 1.76
C VAL A 29 -2.73 11.00 2.38
N TRP A 30 -3.21 11.22 3.59
CA TRP A 30 -4.08 10.27 4.30
C TRP A 30 -5.37 9.98 3.51
N GLU A 31 -6.09 11.01 3.11
CA GLU A 31 -7.34 10.86 2.36
C GLU A 31 -7.13 10.11 1.05
N ALA A 32 -6.07 10.43 0.30
CA ALA A 32 -5.77 9.76 -0.95
C ALA A 32 -5.41 8.28 -0.74
N THR A 33 -4.70 7.96 0.34
CA THR A 33 -4.25 6.60 0.62
C THR A 33 -5.40 5.66 0.97
N PHE A 34 -6.41 6.14 1.71
CA PHE A 34 -7.44 5.28 2.29
C PHE A 34 -8.87 5.56 1.82
N THR A 35 -9.06 6.34 0.78
CA THR A 35 -10.40 6.58 0.20
C THR A 35 -10.55 5.76 -1.10
N PRO A 36 -11.55 4.86 -1.20
CA PRO A 36 -11.71 3.98 -2.36
C PRO A 36 -11.68 4.67 -3.71
N ASP A 37 -12.43 5.75 -3.88
CA ASP A 37 -12.48 6.48 -5.14
C ASP A 37 -11.13 7.05 -5.55
N ARG A 38 -10.30 7.42 -4.57
CA ARG A 38 -8.94 7.89 -4.83
C ARG A 38 -7.98 6.74 -5.06
N MET A 39 -8.10 5.68 -4.29
CA MET A 39 -7.28 4.46 -4.45
C MET A 39 -7.38 3.91 -5.88
N ARG A 40 -8.56 3.91 -6.47
CA ARG A 40 -8.78 3.47 -7.85
C ARG A 40 -7.97 4.26 -8.87
N ARG A 41 -7.60 5.48 -8.56
CA ARG A 41 -6.90 6.39 -9.47
C ARG A 41 -5.38 6.27 -9.40
N TRP A 42 -4.83 5.95 -8.22
CA TRP A 42 -3.38 5.86 -8.06
C TRP A 42 -2.85 4.44 -7.89
N MET A 43 -3.65 3.51 -7.37
CA MET A 43 -3.25 2.13 -7.11
C MET A 43 -3.43 1.29 -8.38
N LEU A 44 -2.69 1.62 -9.43
CA LEU A 44 -2.85 0.97 -10.72
C LEU A 44 -2.15 -0.39 -10.76
N PRO A 45 -2.82 -1.39 -11.36
CA PRO A 45 -2.22 -2.70 -11.57
C PRO A 45 -1.22 -2.68 -12.73
N PRO A 46 -0.49 -3.78 -12.96
CA PRO A 46 0.35 -3.95 -14.15
C PRO A 46 -0.45 -3.74 -15.44
N PRO A 47 0.22 -3.42 -16.58
CA PRO A 47 -0.46 -3.29 -17.87
C PRO A 47 -1.28 -4.54 -18.22
N GLY A 48 -2.48 -4.33 -18.73
CA GLY A 48 -3.41 -5.42 -19.08
C GLY A 48 -4.29 -5.89 -17.93
N TRP A 49 -4.08 -5.38 -16.74
CA TRP A 49 -4.91 -5.69 -15.57
C TRP A 49 -5.85 -4.53 -15.25
N MET A 50 -6.97 -4.84 -14.62
CA MET A 50 -7.97 -3.86 -14.22
C MET A 50 -8.44 -4.12 -12.79
N MET A 51 -8.56 -3.06 -11.99
CA MET A 51 -9.13 -3.15 -10.64
C MET A 51 -10.65 -3.33 -10.75
N THR A 52 -11.17 -4.39 -10.17
CA THR A 52 -12.60 -4.72 -10.19
C THR A 52 -13.29 -4.46 -8.86
N VAL A 53 -12.55 -4.55 -7.75
CA VAL A 53 -13.06 -4.28 -6.41
C VAL A 53 -12.08 -3.36 -5.70
N CYS A 54 -12.61 -2.34 -5.03
CA CYS A 54 -11.84 -1.49 -4.13
C CYS A 54 -12.75 -1.07 -2.97
N GLU A 55 -12.57 -1.72 -1.83
CA GLU A 55 -13.28 -1.43 -0.59
C GLU A 55 -12.27 -1.11 0.49
N CYS A 56 -12.43 0.01 1.15
CA CYS A 56 -11.56 0.44 2.24
C CYS A 56 -12.41 1.15 3.28
N ASP A 57 -12.73 0.42 4.35
CA ASP A 57 -13.46 0.97 5.50
C ASP A 57 -12.44 1.20 6.61
N ALA A 58 -11.81 2.38 6.59
CA ALA A 58 -10.66 2.72 7.43
C ALA A 58 -11.07 3.04 8.88
N ARG A 59 -11.65 2.06 9.56
CA ARG A 59 -11.99 2.07 10.97
C ARG A 59 -11.67 0.72 11.59
N VAL A 60 -11.47 0.66 12.90
CA VAL A 60 -11.20 -0.60 13.60
C VAL A 60 -12.31 -1.60 13.31
N GLY A 61 -11.93 -2.79 12.81
CA GLY A 61 -12.85 -3.83 12.38
C GLY A 61 -13.35 -3.69 10.95
N GLY A 62 -13.04 -2.58 10.27
CA GLY A 62 -13.40 -2.37 8.88
C GLY A 62 -12.59 -3.24 7.93
N ALA A 63 -13.13 -3.50 6.74
CA ALA A 63 -12.49 -4.35 5.74
C ALA A 63 -11.70 -3.53 4.71
N LEU A 64 -10.58 -4.12 4.29
CA LEU A 64 -9.83 -3.70 3.11
C LEU A 64 -9.94 -4.82 2.08
N ARG A 65 -10.46 -4.53 0.89
CA ARG A 65 -10.58 -5.52 -0.18
C ARG A 65 -10.28 -4.87 -1.52
N VAL A 66 -9.30 -5.43 -2.22
CA VAL A 66 -8.96 -5.01 -3.58
C VAL A 66 -8.86 -6.25 -4.45
N ALA A 67 -9.40 -6.18 -5.64
CA ALA A 67 -9.30 -7.27 -6.62
C ALA A 67 -8.96 -6.71 -7.98
N TRP A 68 -8.15 -7.46 -8.70
CA TRP A 68 -7.75 -7.15 -10.08
C TRP A 68 -8.07 -8.34 -10.97
N LYS A 69 -8.43 -8.03 -12.21
CA LYS A 69 -8.56 -9.04 -13.27
C LYS A 69 -7.53 -8.79 -14.36
N SER A 70 -7.19 -9.84 -15.08
CA SER A 70 -6.40 -9.78 -16.31
C SER A 70 -7.25 -10.36 -17.46
N ASP A 71 -6.70 -10.35 -18.67
CA ASP A 71 -7.37 -10.99 -19.82
C ASP A 71 -7.49 -12.52 -19.64
N GLU A 72 -6.65 -13.10 -18.80
CA GLU A 72 -6.58 -14.55 -18.58
C GLU A 72 -7.33 -15.04 -17.33
N ALA A 73 -7.60 -14.15 -16.37
CA ALA A 73 -8.18 -14.54 -15.08
C ALA A 73 -9.00 -13.42 -14.44
N ASP A 74 -10.13 -13.80 -13.81
CA ASP A 74 -10.98 -12.91 -13.04
C ASP A 74 -11.52 -13.64 -11.79
N PRO A 75 -10.99 -13.40 -10.59
CA PRO A 75 -9.88 -12.48 -10.29
C PRO A 75 -8.52 -13.06 -10.69
N ALA A 76 -7.59 -12.20 -11.07
CA ALA A 76 -6.19 -12.56 -11.25
C ALA A 76 -5.45 -12.52 -9.91
N MET A 77 -5.78 -11.54 -9.07
CA MET A 77 -5.23 -11.38 -7.73
C MET A 77 -6.24 -10.64 -6.85
N THR A 78 -6.26 -11.01 -5.57
CA THR A 78 -7.03 -10.31 -4.53
C THR A 78 -6.13 -9.97 -3.36
N LEU A 79 -6.44 -8.85 -2.73
CA LEU A 79 -5.81 -8.40 -1.50
C LEU A 79 -6.95 -8.15 -0.51
N HIS A 80 -6.88 -8.72 0.69
CA HIS A 80 -7.89 -8.50 1.72
C HIS A 80 -7.26 -8.39 3.09
N GLY A 81 -7.90 -7.64 3.96
CA GLY A 81 -7.45 -7.44 5.32
C GLY A 81 -8.49 -6.78 6.19
N VAL A 82 -8.13 -6.56 7.45
CA VAL A 82 -8.96 -5.92 8.46
C VAL A 82 -8.12 -4.86 9.16
N PHE A 83 -8.70 -3.68 9.36
CA PHE A 83 -8.08 -2.61 10.14
C PHE A 83 -8.17 -2.93 11.63
N THR A 84 -7.03 -2.89 12.31
CA THR A 84 -6.92 -3.20 13.74
C THR A 84 -6.61 -1.99 14.60
N GLU A 85 -6.06 -0.92 14.01
CA GLU A 85 -5.77 0.34 14.70
C GLU A 85 -5.94 1.50 13.73
N VAL A 86 -6.62 2.56 14.16
CA VAL A 86 -6.79 3.76 13.34
C VAL A 86 -6.68 4.99 14.24
N VAL A 87 -5.65 5.80 13.99
CA VAL A 87 -5.51 7.15 14.57
C VAL A 87 -5.44 8.09 13.38
N ALA A 88 -6.53 8.81 13.13
CA ALA A 88 -6.73 9.60 11.91
C ALA A 88 -5.53 10.51 11.61
N GLN A 89 -5.03 10.42 10.38
CA GLN A 89 -3.90 11.18 9.85
C GLN A 89 -2.54 10.86 10.49
N GLU A 90 -2.47 9.96 11.47
CA GLU A 90 -1.24 9.65 12.19
C GLU A 90 -0.78 8.21 11.99
N ARG A 91 -1.69 7.25 12.18
CA ARG A 91 -1.31 5.84 12.19
C ARG A 91 -2.50 4.95 11.84
N ILE A 92 -2.25 3.96 11.01
CA ILE A 92 -3.23 2.93 10.70
C ILE A 92 -2.52 1.58 10.59
N VAL A 93 -3.14 0.54 11.11
CA VAL A 93 -2.63 -0.84 11.07
C VAL A 93 -3.70 -1.73 10.49
N HIS A 94 -3.31 -2.59 9.55
CA HIS A 94 -4.21 -3.61 9.00
C HIS A 94 -3.46 -4.89 8.70
N THR A 95 -4.19 -5.99 8.69
CA THR A 95 -3.71 -7.25 8.14
C THR A 95 -3.82 -7.20 6.62
N GLU A 96 -3.04 -8.01 5.94
CA GLU A 96 -3.07 -8.09 4.49
C GLU A 96 -2.77 -9.51 4.04
N THR A 97 -3.64 -10.06 3.22
CA THR A 97 -3.44 -11.37 2.59
C THR A 97 -3.59 -11.20 1.09
N MET A 98 -2.60 -11.65 0.34
CA MET A 98 -2.62 -11.62 -1.13
C MET A 98 -2.82 -13.02 -1.66
N VAL A 99 -3.82 -13.18 -2.52
CA VAL A 99 -4.24 -14.48 -3.09
C VAL A 99 -4.28 -14.36 -4.60
N LEU A 100 -3.64 -15.30 -5.29
CA LEU A 100 -3.71 -15.39 -6.75
C LEU A 100 -5.05 -15.99 -7.20
N GLY A 101 -5.40 -15.80 -8.46
CA GLY A 101 -6.61 -16.36 -9.05
C GLY A 101 -6.71 -17.88 -8.97
N SER A 102 -5.58 -18.56 -8.84
CA SER A 102 -5.48 -20.00 -8.60
C SER A 102 -5.94 -20.42 -7.20
N GLY A 103 -6.10 -19.47 -6.27
CA GLY A 103 -6.37 -19.72 -4.86
C GLY A 103 -5.11 -19.80 -3.99
N GLU A 104 -3.93 -19.71 -4.60
CA GLU A 104 -2.67 -19.74 -3.85
C GLU A 104 -2.46 -18.43 -3.08
N THR A 105 -2.20 -18.55 -1.77
CA THR A 105 -1.81 -17.41 -0.95
C THR A 105 -0.32 -17.13 -1.15
N ILE A 106 0.01 -15.93 -1.63
CA ILE A 106 1.39 -15.55 -1.93
C ILE A 106 2.00 -14.64 -0.87
N GLY A 107 1.21 -14.17 0.08
CA GLY A 107 1.73 -13.35 1.18
C GLY A 107 0.69 -13.06 2.24
N ARG A 108 1.15 -13.10 3.49
CA ARG A 108 0.41 -12.61 4.66
C ARG A 108 1.32 -11.71 5.44
N LEU A 109 0.80 -10.53 5.79
CA LEU A 109 1.58 -9.55 6.53
C LEU A 109 0.66 -8.67 7.38
N VAL A 110 1.29 -7.97 8.31
CA VAL A 110 0.67 -6.85 9.03
C VAL A 110 1.34 -5.59 8.54
N GLU A 111 0.55 -4.63 8.07
CA GLU A 111 1.05 -3.38 7.54
C GLU A 111 0.67 -2.22 8.44
N THR A 112 1.66 -1.40 8.77
CA THR A 112 1.47 -0.18 9.55
C THR A 112 1.88 1.01 8.69
N HIS A 113 0.98 1.99 8.56
CA HIS A 113 1.30 3.28 7.96
C HIS A 113 1.39 4.33 9.06
N GLU A 114 2.45 5.11 9.06
CA GLU A 114 2.64 6.23 9.96
C GLU A 114 2.92 7.49 9.13
N PHE A 115 2.30 8.60 9.52
CA PHE A 115 2.37 9.86 8.79
C PHE A 115 2.88 10.95 9.72
N ALA A 116 3.97 11.60 9.36
CA ALA A 116 4.53 12.73 10.07
C ALA A 116 4.56 13.94 9.14
N GLU A 117 4.10 15.09 9.63
CA GLU A 117 4.05 16.32 8.87
C GLU A 117 5.09 17.32 9.38
N ASN A 118 5.80 17.94 8.44
CA ASN A 118 6.72 19.03 8.72
C ASN A 118 6.47 20.14 7.70
N GLY A 119 5.79 21.20 8.14
CA GLY A 119 5.32 22.25 7.26
C GLY A 119 4.30 21.71 6.25
N SER A 120 4.57 21.86 4.97
CA SER A 120 3.71 21.38 3.88
C SER A 120 4.12 20.02 3.33
N VAL A 121 5.05 19.36 4.00
CA VAL A 121 5.62 18.09 3.55
C VAL A 121 5.21 16.97 4.50
N THR A 122 4.84 15.82 3.97
CA THR A 122 4.48 14.64 4.75
C THR A 122 5.47 13.52 4.50
N MET A 123 5.97 12.92 5.59
CA MET A 123 6.75 11.69 5.53
C MET A 123 5.85 10.52 5.90
N MET A 124 5.76 9.55 5.00
CA MET A 124 5.03 8.30 5.24
C MET A 124 6.03 7.18 5.49
N ARG A 125 5.80 6.43 6.55
CA ARG A 125 6.56 5.23 6.87
C ARG A 125 5.61 4.05 6.85
N ILE A 126 5.95 3.03 6.06
CA ILE A 126 5.19 1.78 5.99
C ILE A 126 6.07 0.68 6.58
N THR A 127 5.55 -0.02 7.57
CA THR A 127 6.21 -1.19 8.15
C THR A 127 5.39 -2.42 7.79
N GLN A 128 6.01 -3.36 7.09
CA GLN A 128 5.38 -4.62 6.69
C GLN A 128 6.06 -5.77 7.43
N VAL A 129 5.31 -6.48 8.26
CA VAL A 129 5.81 -7.66 8.97
C VAL A 129 5.19 -8.90 8.33
N TYR A 130 6.02 -9.68 7.66
CA TYR A 130 5.63 -10.90 6.94
C TYR A 130 5.61 -12.11 7.87
N GLU A 131 4.90 -13.15 7.49
CA GLU A 131 4.79 -14.39 8.25
C GLU A 131 6.10 -15.21 8.27
N SER A 132 7.02 -14.95 7.31
CA SER A 132 8.29 -15.67 7.21
C SER A 132 9.33 -14.83 6.46
N LYS A 133 10.59 -15.23 6.60
CA LYS A 133 11.69 -14.66 5.82
C LYS A 133 11.49 -14.92 4.33
N GLU A 134 11.04 -16.10 3.96
CA GLU A 134 10.80 -16.50 2.57
C GLU A 134 9.73 -15.62 1.93
N ALA A 135 8.64 -15.34 2.65
CA ALA A 135 7.57 -14.48 2.16
C ALA A 135 8.07 -13.05 1.95
N ARG A 136 8.85 -12.52 2.90
CA ARG A 136 9.47 -11.20 2.79
C ARG A 136 10.42 -11.13 1.60
N ASP A 137 11.30 -12.08 1.47
CA ASP A 137 12.30 -12.10 0.38
C ASP A 137 11.61 -12.25 -0.99
N GLY A 138 10.54 -13.04 -1.06
CA GLY A 138 9.74 -13.17 -2.27
C GLY A 138 9.06 -11.88 -2.68
N ALA A 139 8.57 -11.11 -1.73
CA ALA A 139 7.97 -9.80 -1.98
C ALA A 139 8.99 -8.83 -2.58
N ILE A 140 10.20 -8.77 -2.01
CA ILE A 140 11.27 -7.92 -2.54
C ILE A 140 11.66 -8.38 -3.96
N ALA A 141 11.83 -9.67 -4.16
CA ALA A 141 12.21 -10.24 -5.46
C ALA A 141 11.18 -9.99 -6.56
N SER A 142 9.91 -9.75 -6.19
CA SER A 142 8.83 -9.46 -7.14
C SER A 142 8.90 -8.05 -7.72
N GLY A 143 9.78 -7.18 -7.23
CA GLY A 143 9.86 -5.78 -7.67
C GLY A 143 8.79 -4.89 -7.05
N MET A 144 8.30 -5.24 -5.88
CA MET A 144 7.23 -4.50 -5.21
C MET A 144 7.54 -3.02 -4.98
N ASP A 145 8.79 -2.70 -4.68
CA ASP A 145 9.22 -1.33 -4.41
C ASP A 145 9.10 -0.43 -5.64
N GLU A 146 9.48 -0.92 -6.80
CA GLU A 146 9.34 -0.18 -8.07
C GLU A 146 7.86 0.03 -8.40
N GLY A 147 7.03 -0.99 -8.21
CA GLY A 147 5.59 -0.90 -8.45
C GLY A 147 4.91 0.07 -7.49
N MET A 148 5.29 0.04 -6.23
CA MET A 148 4.78 0.96 -5.22
C MET A 148 5.19 2.40 -5.51
N GLU A 149 6.45 2.64 -5.89
CA GLU A 149 6.90 3.99 -6.25
C GLU A 149 6.10 4.55 -7.42
N ALA A 150 5.87 3.76 -8.45
CA ALA A 150 5.06 4.18 -9.60
C ALA A 150 3.64 4.60 -9.16
N CYS A 151 3.04 3.86 -8.24
CA CYS A 151 1.73 4.18 -7.69
C CYS A 151 1.76 5.46 -6.85
N TYR A 152 2.77 5.62 -6.01
CA TYR A 152 2.90 6.82 -5.16
C TYR A 152 3.25 8.08 -5.95
N GLU A 153 3.97 7.96 -7.06
CA GLU A 153 4.15 9.09 -7.99
C GLU A 153 2.79 9.57 -8.51
N ARG A 154 1.89 8.66 -8.86
CA ARG A 154 0.53 9.02 -9.28
C ARG A 154 -0.27 9.65 -8.17
N LEU A 155 -0.17 9.11 -6.96
CA LEU A 155 -0.84 9.68 -5.80
C LEU A 155 -0.39 11.12 -5.58
N GLU A 156 0.91 11.36 -5.58
CA GLU A 156 1.45 12.71 -5.40
C GLU A 156 1.00 13.66 -6.50
N ALA A 157 1.06 13.25 -7.76
CA ALA A 157 0.58 14.05 -8.88
C ALA A 157 -0.91 14.38 -8.73
N MET A 158 -1.71 13.44 -8.28
CA MET A 158 -3.15 13.63 -8.08
C MET A 158 -3.47 14.67 -7.01
N ILE A 159 -2.74 14.65 -5.88
CA ILE A 159 -3.01 15.56 -4.76
C ILE A 159 -2.29 16.90 -4.88
N THR A 160 -1.25 17.01 -5.69
CA THR A 160 -0.52 18.26 -5.93
C THR A 160 -0.97 18.97 -7.22
N GLY A 161 -1.67 18.28 -8.10
CA GLY A 161 -2.08 18.81 -9.40
C GLY A 161 -0.94 18.95 -10.41
N ARG A 162 0.14 18.18 -10.21
CA ARG A 162 1.33 18.24 -11.08
C ARG A 162 1.44 17.07 -12.02
#